data_629a7f7b7491b10051c2d735a6efd4b2
#
_entry.id   629a7f7b7491b10051c2d735a6efd4b2
#
_cell.length_a   1.000
_cell.length_b   1.000
_cell.length_c   1.000
_cell.angle_alpha   90.00
_cell.angle_beta   90.00
_cell.angle_gamma   90.00
#
_symmetry.space_group_name_H-M   'P 1'
#
loop_
_entity.id
_entity.type
_entity.pdbx_description
1 polymer ?
#
loop_
_entity_poly.entity_id
_entity_poly.type
_entity_poly.pdbx_seq_one_letter_code
_entity_poly.pdbx_strand_id
1 'polypeptide(L)'
;MNRKHTDLEYEDELRKLRERLLLMGAKVEEMLNKSMQALVNKDSDLAYRMIEYDNEIDELELAIDNLCLRVLAKRQPVASDLRFITLALKIVTDLERMGDLGVNICERTIELNTEPPLKPYIDLPKMADVVQSMIKDALDAFVSHNSEHAQAVLERDHIVDAYYGQIFRELFTYMLEDPKTIHRSIKIQSIAKYLERIGDHATNLAEMVVFMEHGKDIRHQGRQKNANPKENKPHGVLFLCVHNAVRSQMAEAWAIKTFPMGVRIWSAGSQPAKEINPLTIKVMQEVGIDLQGVKPKSFSEIPIGDVDTVINLCKEENCPYIPGELSRQSWNLPDPTQATGNDDEVLQAFRKIRDEIKNKLVTFMKAWA
;
A
#
# COMPACT_ATOMS: atom_id res chain seq x y z
N MET A 1 -26.37 -3.39 -24.97
CA MET A 1 -27.22 -2.70 -25.96
C MET A 1 -26.84 -1.23 -25.99
N ASN A 2 -26.07 -0.81 -27.01
CA ASN A 2 -25.72 0.63 -27.22
C ASN A 2 -26.99 1.36 -27.64
N ARG A 3 -27.64 2.09 -26.74
CA ARG A 3 -28.64 3.08 -27.10
C ARG A 3 -27.92 4.25 -27.79
N LYS A 4 -28.11 4.42 -29.10
CA LYS A 4 -27.68 5.63 -29.79
C LYS A 4 -28.48 6.80 -29.22
N HIS A 5 -27.77 7.80 -28.71
CA HIS A 5 -28.36 9.08 -28.34
C HIS A 5 -28.91 9.77 -29.59
N THR A 6 -30.03 10.46 -29.46
CA THR A 6 -30.59 11.29 -30.54
C THR A 6 -29.79 12.58 -30.75
N ASP A 7 -28.92 12.95 -29.81
CA ASP A 7 -28.10 14.14 -29.87
C ASP A 7 -26.66 13.76 -30.30
N LEU A 8 -26.33 14.05 -31.56
CA LEU A 8 -25.00 13.78 -32.15
C LEU A 8 -23.86 14.55 -31.47
N GLU A 9 -24.13 15.74 -30.95
CA GLU A 9 -23.14 16.55 -30.25
C GLU A 9 -22.76 15.92 -28.91
N TYR A 10 -23.74 15.33 -28.21
CA TYR A 10 -23.49 14.62 -26.94
C TYR A 10 -22.67 13.34 -27.15
N GLU A 11 -22.98 12.57 -28.18
CA GLU A 11 -22.15 11.40 -28.55
C GLU A 11 -20.71 11.78 -28.88
N ASP A 12 -20.51 12.90 -29.57
CA ASP A 12 -19.18 13.43 -29.89
C ASP A 12 -18.43 13.87 -28.60
N GLU A 13 -19.11 14.49 -27.64
CA GLU A 13 -18.52 14.86 -26.36
C GLU A 13 -18.07 13.62 -25.56
N LEU A 14 -18.86 12.54 -25.50
CA LEU A 14 -18.50 11.28 -24.84
C LEU A 14 -17.35 10.56 -25.58
N ARG A 15 -17.35 10.57 -26.91
CA ARG A 15 -16.25 10.03 -27.71
C ARG A 15 -14.95 10.77 -27.43
N LYS A 16 -14.95 12.11 -27.43
CA LYS A 16 -13.79 12.94 -27.08
C LYS A 16 -13.27 12.66 -25.68
N LEU A 17 -14.16 12.40 -24.72
CA LEU A 17 -13.77 12.02 -23.35
C LEU A 17 -12.99 10.71 -23.35
N ARG A 18 -13.49 9.67 -24.05
CA ARG A 18 -12.78 8.39 -24.19
C ARG A 18 -11.41 8.55 -24.85
N GLU A 19 -11.36 9.29 -25.97
CA GLU A 19 -10.11 9.53 -26.70
C GLU A 19 -9.05 10.22 -25.85
N ARG A 20 -9.44 11.21 -25.02
CA ARG A 20 -8.52 11.91 -24.13
C ARG A 20 -8.03 11.03 -22.97
N LEU A 21 -8.90 10.20 -22.40
CA LEU A 21 -8.48 9.24 -21.36
C LEU A 21 -7.47 8.23 -21.91
N LEU A 22 -7.71 7.70 -23.11
CA LEU A 22 -6.76 6.80 -23.77
C LEU A 22 -5.45 7.50 -24.11
N LEU A 23 -5.50 8.76 -24.56
CA LEU A 23 -4.29 9.55 -24.81
C LEU A 23 -3.49 9.78 -23.54
N MET A 24 -4.15 10.14 -22.44
CA MET A 24 -3.50 10.33 -21.14
C MET A 24 -2.86 9.02 -20.65
N GLY A 25 -3.57 7.90 -20.78
CA GLY A 25 -3.03 6.58 -20.47
C GLY A 25 -1.81 6.22 -21.29
N ALA A 26 -1.84 6.45 -22.60
CA ALA A 26 -0.68 6.22 -23.47
C ALA A 26 0.53 7.08 -23.06
N LYS A 27 0.31 8.33 -22.60
CA LYS A 27 1.38 9.19 -22.07
C LYS A 27 1.95 8.66 -20.76
N VAL A 28 1.12 8.17 -19.86
CA VAL A 28 1.56 7.52 -18.60
C VAL A 28 2.38 6.25 -18.90
N GLU A 29 1.95 5.42 -19.86
CA GLU A 29 2.72 4.26 -20.30
C GLU A 29 4.08 4.67 -20.90
N GLU A 30 4.11 5.72 -21.73
CA GLU A 30 5.36 6.25 -22.29
C GLU A 30 6.27 6.80 -21.20
N MET A 31 5.73 7.56 -20.23
CA MET A 31 6.43 8.08 -19.07
C MET A 31 7.11 6.94 -18.30
N LEU A 32 6.38 5.89 -17.96
CA LEU A 32 6.91 4.73 -17.23
C LEU A 32 8.02 4.03 -18.01
N ASN A 33 7.77 3.76 -19.29
CA ASN A 33 8.76 3.09 -20.17
C ASN A 33 10.07 3.89 -20.26
N LYS A 34 9.98 5.22 -20.53
CA LYS A 34 11.14 6.10 -20.67
C LYS A 34 11.88 6.30 -19.33
N SER A 35 11.16 6.39 -18.22
CA SER A 35 11.76 6.46 -16.88
C SER A 35 12.61 5.22 -16.59
N MET A 36 12.11 4.03 -16.94
CA MET A 36 12.86 2.78 -16.80
C MET A 36 14.05 2.69 -17.77
N GLN A 37 13.90 3.17 -19.01
CA GLN A 37 15.03 3.28 -19.95
C GLN A 37 16.12 4.19 -19.41
N ALA A 38 15.74 5.35 -18.85
CA ALA A 38 16.68 6.29 -18.23
C ALA A 38 17.46 5.64 -17.08
N LEU A 39 16.78 4.87 -16.23
CA LEU A 39 17.41 4.13 -15.14
C LEU A 39 18.40 3.08 -15.64
N VAL A 40 17.99 2.23 -16.57
CA VAL A 40 18.80 1.10 -17.07
C VAL A 40 20.02 1.60 -17.84
N ASN A 41 19.81 2.62 -18.69
CA ASN A 41 20.86 3.18 -19.54
C ASN A 41 21.70 4.27 -18.86
N LYS A 42 21.34 4.65 -17.61
CA LYS A 42 21.95 5.76 -16.86
C LYS A 42 21.87 7.10 -17.61
N ASP A 43 20.78 7.33 -18.28
CA ASP A 43 20.54 8.53 -19.08
C ASP A 43 19.80 9.59 -18.26
N SER A 44 20.58 10.45 -17.57
CA SER A 44 20.01 11.56 -16.80
C SER A 44 19.31 12.60 -17.66
N ASP A 45 19.76 12.80 -18.91
CA ASP A 45 19.13 13.76 -19.81
C ASP A 45 17.74 13.27 -20.24
N LEU A 46 17.57 11.97 -20.45
CA LEU A 46 16.26 11.38 -20.67
C LEU A 46 15.37 11.54 -19.42
N ALA A 47 15.91 11.31 -18.23
CA ALA A 47 15.17 11.50 -16.99
C ALA A 47 14.68 12.95 -16.82
N TYR A 48 15.52 13.95 -17.08
CA TYR A 48 15.10 15.36 -17.06
C TYR A 48 13.99 15.66 -18.08
N ARG A 49 14.10 15.14 -19.31
CA ARG A 49 13.03 15.29 -20.31
C ARG A 49 11.72 14.67 -19.88
N MET A 50 11.75 13.54 -19.17
CA MET A 50 10.53 12.91 -18.67
C MET A 50 9.89 13.69 -17.53
N ILE A 51 10.67 14.33 -16.68
CA ILE A 51 10.14 15.26 -15.65
C ILE A 51 9.39 16.42 -16.32
N GLU A 52 9.93 16.98 -17.40
CA GLU A 52 9.24 18.04 -18.17
C GLU A 52 8.01 17.52 -18.92
N TYR A 53 8.05 16.25 -19.37
CA TYR A 53 6.96 15.60 -20.11
C TYR A 53 5.68 15.44 -19.25
N ASP A 54 5.80 15.40 -17.94
CA ASP A 54 4.68 15.30 -17.01
C ASP A 54 3.69 16.47 -17.16
N ASN A 55 4.15 17.67 -17.52
CA ASN A 55 3.28 18.80 -17.82
C ASN A 55 2.22 18.48 -18.89
N GLU A 56 2.51 17.57 -19.84
CA GLU A 56 1.53 17.16 -20.86
C GLU A 56 0.45 16.24 -20.28
N ILE A 57 0.77 15.49 -19.21
CA ILE A 57 -0.19 14.67 -18.47
C ILE A 57 -1.11 15.58 -17.65
N ASP A 58 -0.56 16.58 -16.96
CA ASP A 58 -1.29 17.60 -16.19
C ASP A 58 -2.25 18.41 -17.09
N GLU A 59 -1.81 18.81 -18.28
CA GLU A 59 -2.66 19.52 -19.24
C GLU A 59 -3.85 18.65 -19.67
N LEU A 60 -3.65 17.34 -19.84
CA LEU A 60 -4.73 16.40 -20.18
C LEU A 60 -5.68 16.20 -19.00
N GLU A 61 -5.18 16.12 -17.77
CA GLU A 61 -6.01 16.08 -16.57
C GLU A 61 -6.99 17.25 -16.57
N LEU A 62 -6.48 18.48 -16.62
CA LEU A 62 -7.29 19.70 -16.65
C LEU A 62 -8.28 19.72 -17.81
N ALA A 63 -7.87 19.26 -19.00
CA ALA A 63 -8.72 19.23 -20.19
C ALA A 63 -9.86 18.19 -20.08
N ILE A 64 -9.62 17.05 -19.41
CA ILE A 64 -10.62 15.99 -19.17
C ILE A 64 -11.60 16.45 -18.10
N ASP A 65 -11.12 17.02 -17.00
CA ASP A 65 -11.95 17.55 -15.91
C ASP A 65 -12.91 18.61 -16.43
N ASN A 66 -12.40 19.58 -17.18
CA ASN A 66 -13.23 20.61 -17.80
C ASN A 66 -14.27 20.04 -18.78
N LEU A 67 -13.93 18.99 -19.52
CA LEU A 67 -14.87 18.32 -20.42
C LEU A 67 -15.97 17.61 -19.62
N CYS A 68 -15.62 16.85 -18.58
CA CYS A 68 -16.56 16.17 -17.70
C CYS A 68 -17.54 17.15 -17.05
N LEU A 69 -17.04 18.23 -16.45
CA LEU A 69 -17.87 19.26 -15.82
C LEU A 69 -18.80 19.93 -16.82
N ARG A 70 -18.33 20.23 -18.03
CA ARG A 70 -19.16 20.81 -19.11
C ARG A 70 -20.27 19.88 -19.52
N VAL A 71 -19.98 18.59 -19.70
CA VAL A 71 -21.00 17.58 -20.08
C VAL A 71 -22.03 17.43 -18.98
N LEU A 72 -21.60 17.33 -17.72
CA LEU A 72 -22.51 17.25 -16.58
C LEU A 72 -23.46 18.45 -16.49
N ALA A 73 -22.91 19.67 -16.70
CA ALA A 73 -23.69 20.92 -16.61
C ALA A 73 -24.69 21.08 -17.78
N LYS A 74 -24.30 20.70 -19.02
CA LYS A 74 -25.11 20.95 -20.21
C LYS A 74 -26.15 19.86 -20.50
N ARG A 75 -25.80 18.56 -20.23
CA ARG A 75 -26.52 17.42 -20.81
C ARG A 75 -27.37 16.65 -19.79
N GLN A 76 -27.18 16.88 -18.48
CA GLN A 76 -27.87 16.14 -17.40
C GLN A 76 -27.88 14.62 -17.64
N PRO A 77 -26.68 14.00 -17.77
CA PRO A 77 -26.55 12.58 -18.10
C PRO A 77 -27.26 11.72 -17.07
N VAL A 78 -27.78 10.57 -17.49
CA VAL A 78 -28.51 9.64 -16.63
C VAL A 78 -27.88 8.25 -16.66
N ALA A 79 -28.09 7.51 -15.58
CA ALA A 79 -27.72 6.10 -15.46
C ALA A 79 -26.27 5.79 -15.89
N SER A 80 -26.06 5.08 -17.02
CA SER A 80 -24.76 4.63 -17.51
C SER A 80 -23.79 5.78 -17.80
N ASP A 81 -24.29 6.83 -18.44
CA ASP A 81 -23.44 7.96 -18.86
C ASP A 81 -22.98 8.77 -17.67
N LEU A 82 -23.87 8.97 -16.68
CA LEU A 82 -23.49 9.63 -15.44
C LEU A 82 -22.38 8.83 -14.72
N ARG A 83 -22.53 7.49 -14.64
CA ARG A 83 -21.47 6.64 -14.07
C ARG A 83 -20.17 6.74 -14.84
N PHE A 84 -20.23 6.65 -16.18
CA PHE A 84 -19.04 6.77 -17.03
C PHE A 84 -18.30 8.09 -16.78
N ILE A 85 -19.00 9.24 -16.80
CA ILE A 85 -18.38 10.56 -16.61
C ILE A 85 -17.83 10.71 -15.19
N THR A 86 -18.56 10.25 -14.16
CA THR A 86 -18.09 10.33 -12.77
C THR A 86 -16.90 9.41 -12.47
N LEU A 87 -16.80 8.27 -13.16
CA LEU A 87 -15.63 7.40 -13.08
C LEU A 87 -14.47 7.97 -13.87
N ALA A 88 -14.72 8.61 -15.02
CA ALA A 88 -13.67 9.30 -15.79
C ALA A 88 -12.93 10.33 -14.94
N LEU A 89 -13.63 11.13 -14.11
CA LEU A 89 -13.02 12.06 -13.15
C LEU A 89 -12.10 11.39 -12.12
N LYS A 90 -12.41 10.15 -11.72
CA LYS A 90 -11.56 9.39 -10.79
C LYS A 90 -10.36 8.77 -11.49
N ILE A 91 -10.59 8.22 -12.68
CA ILE A 91 -9.55 7.60 -13.50
C ILE A 91 -8.47 8.63 -13.87
N VAL A 92 -8.88 9.85 -14.21
CA VAL A 92 -7.94 10.91 -14.57
C VAL A 92 -7.01 11.25 -13.39
N THR A 93 -7.52 11.28 -12.17
CA THR A 93 -6.73 11.50 -10.97
C THR A 93 -5.75 10.33 -10.70
N ASP A 94 -6.18 9.07 -10.93
CA ASP A 94 -5.27 7.93 -10.80
C ASP A 94 -4.17 7.96 -11.87
N LEU A 95 -4.48 8.39 -13.10
CA LEU A 95 -3.48 8.53 -14.19
C LEU A 95 -2.47 9.65 -13.91
N GLU A 96 -2.90 10.79 -13.37
CA GLU A 96 -1.99 11.87 -12.93
C GLU A 96 -1.05 11.35 -11.83
N ARG A 97 -1.58 10.65 -10.83
CA ARG A 97 -0.76 10.04 -9.77
C ARG A 97 0.28 9.05 -10.31
N MET A 98 -0.04 8.32 -11.37
CA MET A 98 0.95 7.45 -12.03
C MET A 98 2.03 8.28 -12.73
N GLY A 99 1.70 9.43 -13.35
CA GLY A 99 2.64 10.40 -13.92
C GLY A 99 3.61 10.92 -12.86
N ASP A 100 3.08 11.46 -11.76
CA ASP A 100 3.85 11.90 -10.59
C ASP A 100 4.85 10.84 -10.09
N LEU A 101 4.42 9.58 -10.02
CA LEU A 101 5.28 8.47 -9.62
C LEU A 101 6.37 8.20 -10.67
N GLY A 102 6.10 8.42 -11.96
CA GLY A 102 7.08 8.39 -13.03
C GLY A 102 8.15 9.50 -12.87
N VAL A 103 7.75 10.72 -12.51
CA VAL A 103 8.67 11.81 -12.13
C VAL A 103 9.56 11.39 -10.97
N ASN A 104 8.97 10.83 -9.91
CA ASN A 104 9.74 10.36 -8.75
C ASN A 104 10.77 9.28 -9.12
N ILE A 105 10.45 8.38 -10.08
CA ILE A 105 11.42 7.40 -10.62
C ILE A 105 12.58 8.12 -11.32
N CYS A 106 12.28 9.14 -12.14
CA CYS A 106 13.30 9.92 -12.83
C CYS A 106 14.22 10.67 -11.86
N GLU A 107 13.68 11.31 -10.81
CA GLU A 107 14.47 11.96 -9.77
C GLU A 107 15.44 10.99 -9.08
N ARG A 108 14.95 9.82 -8.67
CA ARG A 108 15.82 8.77 -8.07
C ARG A 108 16.87 8.27 -9.05
N THR A 109 16.52 8.19 -10.34
CA THR A 109 17.46 7.82 -11.42
C THR A 109 18.60 8.82 -11.53
N ILE A 110 18.31 10.12 -11.57
CA ILE A 110 19.32 11.20 -11.63
C ILE A 110 20.26 11.10 -10.43
N GLU A 111 19.71 10.92 -9.23
CA GLU A 111 20.51 10.75 -8.01
C GLU A 111 21.38 9.49 -8.04
N LEU A 112 20.86 8.35 -8.53
CA LEU A 112 21.63 7.11 -8.65
C LEU A 112 22.76 7.20 -9.66
N ASN A 113 22.58 7.98 -10.74
CA ASN A 113 23.58 8.14 -11.79
C ASN A 113 24.84 8.91 -11.32
N THR A 114 24.78 9.62 -10.20
CA THR A 114 25.95 10.28 -9.58
C THR A 114 26.94 9.30 -8.95
N GLU A 115 26.54 8.04 -8.75
CA GLU A 115 27.31 7.00 -8.10
C GLU A 115 27.50 5.77 -9.03
N PRO A 116 28.51 4.93 -8.81
CA PRO A 116 28.63 3.65 -9.51
C PRO A 116 27.38 2.77 -9.23
N PRO A 117 26.90 1.98 -10.20
CA PRO A 117 25.75 1.12 -9.98
C PRO A 117 26.02 0.10 -8.90
N LEU A 118 25.02 -0.14 -8.04
CA LEU A 118 25.10 -1.17 -7.02
C LEU A 118 25.06 -2.58 -7.62
N LYS A 119 24.19 -2.77 -8.62
CA LYS A 119 23.94 -4.04 -9.33
C LYS A 119 23.31 -3.78 -10.69
N PRO A 120 23.29 -4.75 -11.60
CA PRO A 120 22.42 -4.68 -12.78
C PRO A 120 20.94 -4.65 -12.40
N TYR A 121 20.16 -3.80 -13.07
CA TYR A 121 18.72 -3.74 -12.85
C TYR A 121 18.01 -4.79 -13.72
N ILE A 122 17.69 -5.98 -13.15
CA ILE A 122 17.04 -7.08 -13.87
C ILE A 122 15.55 -7.14 -13.55
N ASP A 123 15.20 -7.07 -12.27
CA ASP A 123 13.83 -7.28 -11.82
C ASP A 123 12.97 -6.00 -11.87
N LEU A 124 13.58 -4.80 -11.72
CA LEU A 124 12.86 -3.53 -11.88
C LEU A 124 12.23 -3.37 -13.26
N PRO A 125 12.94 -3.62 -14.41
CA PRO A 125 12.32 -3.59 -15.73
C PRO A 125 11.18 -4.61 -15.88
N LYS A 126 11.34 -5.84 -15.40
CA LYS A 126 10.28 -6.87 -15.45
C LYS A 126 9.04 -6.45 -14.65
N MET A 127 9.25 -5.89 -13.45
CA MET A 127 8.18 -5.33 -12.64
C MET A 127 7.45 -4.20 -13.39
N ALA A 128 8.19 -3.30 -14.03
CA ALA A 128 7.64 -2.22 -14.82
C ALA A 128 6.84 -2.72 -16.03
N ASP A 129 7.30 -3.77 -16.72
CA ASP A 129 6.58 -4.40 -17.84
C ASP A 129 5.21 -4.95 -17.40
N VAL A 130 5.16 -5.59 -16.22
CA VAL A 130 3.89 -6.07 -15.63
C VAL A 130 2.97 -4.90 -15.33
N VAL A 131 3.46 -3.87 -14.64
CA VAL A 131 2.68 -2.67 -14.29
C VAL A 131 2.16 -1.97 -15.55
N GLN A 132 2.99 -1.80 -16.58
CA GLN A 132 2.60 -1.20 -17.85
C GLN A 132 1.46 -2.00 -18.53
N SER A 133 1.56 -3.33 -18.53
CA SER A 133 0.48 -4.17 -19.06
C SER A 133 -0.81 -4.05 -18.26
N MET A 134 -0.72 -3.86 -16.93
CA MET A 134 -1.89 -3.64 -16.07
C MET A 134 -2.59 -2.32 -16.38
N ILE A 135 -1.84 -1.22 -16.56
CA ILE A 135 -2.39 0.10 -16.94
C ILE A 135 -3.16 -0.01 -18.25
N LYS A 136 -2.50 -0.56 -19.29
CA LYS A 136 -3.10 -0.73 -20.62
C LYS A 136 -4.40 -1.54 -20.56
N ASP A 137 -4.34 -2.72 -19.94
CA ASP A 137 -5.51 -3.60 -19.90
C ASP A 137 -6.66 -3.03 -19.06
N ALA A 138 -6.36 -2.25 -18.00
CA ALA A 138 -7.38 -1.57 -17.20
C ALA A 138 -8.09 -0.47 -18.02
N LEU A 139 -7.34 0.31 -18.81
CA LEU A 139 -7.90 1.32 -19.69
C LEU A 139 -8.70 0.71 -20.85
N ASP A 140 -8.19 -0.35 -21.48
CA ASP A 140 -8.90 -1.09 -22.51
C ASP A 140 -10.21 -1.68 -21.97
N ALA A 141 -10.18 -2.22 -20.75
CA ALA A 141 -11.36 -2.73 -20.05
C ALA A 141 -12.39 -1.60 -19.78
N PHE A 142 -11.92 -0.41 -19.37
CA PHE A 142 -12.78 0.74 -19.15
C PHE A 142 -13.50 1.20 -20.43
N VAL A 143 -12.75 1.36 -21.51
CA VAL A 143 -13.30 1.83 -22.80
C VAL A 143 -14.22 0.80 -23.44
N SER A 144 -13.90 -0.48 -23.33
CA SER A 144 -14.71 -1.59 -23.88
C SER A 144 -15.86 -2.04 -22.97
N HIS A 145 -15.98 -1.48 -21.76
CA HIS A 145 -16.94 -1.93 -20.73
C HIS A 145 -16.82 -3.44 -20.44
N ASN A 146 -15.58 -3.95 -20.32
CA ASN A 146 -15.32 -5.38 -20.16
C ASN A 146 -14.82 -5.70 -18.74
N SER A 147 -15.73 -6.17 -17.89
CA SER A 147 -15.40 -6.54 -16.51
C SER A 147 -14.51 -7.79 -16.38
N GLU A 148 -14.51 -8.69 -17.37
CA GLU A 148 -13.63 -9.88 -17.35
C GLU A 148 -12.15 -9.46 -17.56
N HIS A 149 -11.90 -8.53 -18.48
CA HIS A 149 -10.57 -7.95 -18.65
C HIS A 149 -10.10 -7.21 -17.40
N ALA A 150 -11.01 -6.46 -16.75
CA ALA A 150 -10.69 -5.78 -15.49
C ALA A 150 -10.33 -6.80 -14.38
N GLN A 151 -11.03 -7.92 -14.28
CA GLN A 151 -10.73 -8.97 -13.31
C GLN A 151 -9.34 -9.58 -13.54
N ALA A 152 -8.92 -9.77 -14.80
CA ALA A 152 -7.58 -10.27 -15.13
C ALA A 152 -6.45 -9.29 -14.72
N VAL A 153 -6.73 -7.98 -14.67
CA VAL A 153 -5.79 -6.98 -14.13
C VAL A 153 -5.61 -7.18 -12.62
N LEU A 154 -6.73 -7.31 -11.89
CA LEU A 154 -6.70 -7.52 -10.43
C LEU A 154 -5.93 -8.79 -10.04
N GLU A 155 -5.96 -9.82 -10.88
CA GLU A 155 -5.24 -11.07 -10.64
C GLU A 155 -3.72 -10.93 -10.82
N ARG A 156 -3.23 -9.88 -11.49
CA ARG A 156 -1.78 -9.65 -11.71
C ARG A 156 -1.09 -8.86 -10.61
N ASP A 157 -1.83 -8.24 -9.72
CA ASP A 157 -1.31 -7.43 -8.62
C ASP A 157 -0.27 -8.19 -7.77
N HIS A 158 -0.57 -9.45 -7.45
CA HIS A 158 0.35 -10.32 -6.70
C HIS A 158 1.72 -10.55 -7.37
N ILE A 159 1.82 -10.39 -8.70
CA ILE A 159 3.09 -10.52 -9.42
C ILE A 159 3.97 -9.30 -9.15
N VAL A 160 3.37 -8.11 -9.12
CA VAL A 160 4.03 -6.85 -8.78
C VAL A 160 4.56 -6.91 -7.35
N ASP A 161 3.73 -7.37 -6.40
CA ASP A 161 4.09 -7.56 -4.99
C ASP A 161 5.25 -8.56 -4.82
N ALA A 162 5.23 -9.66 -5.58
CA ALA A 162 6.29 -10.66 -5.56
C ALA A 162 7.65 -10.07 -6.02
N TYR A 163 7.66 -9.26 -7.10
CA TYR A 163 8.86 -8.54 -7.55
C TYR A 163 9.34 -7.55 -6.51
N TYR A 164 8.43 -6.76 -5.93
CA TYR A 164 8.77 -5.81 -4.86
C TYR A 164 9.44 -6.50 -3.68
N GLY A 165 8.86 -7.61 -3.20
CA GLY A 165 9.41 -8.41 -2.12
C GLY A 165 10.77 -9.04 -2.46
N GLN A 166 10.98 -9.48 -3.72
CA GLN A 166 12.25 -10.03 -4.18
C GLN A 166 13.34 -8.96 -4.22
N ILE A 167 13.06 -7.80 -4.82
CA ILE A 167 13.99 -6.66 -4.89
C ILE A 167 14.38 -6.22 -3.48
N PHE A 168 13.43 -6.15 -2.56
CA PHE A 168 13.72 -5.80 -1.16
C PHE A 168 14.70 -6.77 -0.51
N ARG A 169 14.45 -8.09 -0.61
CA ARG A 169 15.34 -9.11 -0.01
C ARG A 169 16.75 -9.04 -0.56
N GLU A 170 16.87 -8.84 -1.87
CA GLU A 170 18.17 -8.70 -2.53
C GLU A 170 18.91 -7.45 -2.05
N LEU A 171 18.26 -6.29 -2.03
CA LEU A 171 18.85 -5.04 -1.55
C LEU A 171 19.25 -5.11 -0.07
N PHE A 172 18.45 -5.80 0.73
CA PHE A 172 18.74 -6.01 2.14
C PHE A 172 20.05 -6.81 2.34
N THR A 173 20.32 -7.81 1.48
CA THR A 173 21.58 -8.56 1.49
C THR A 173 22.77 -7.63 1.22
N TYR A 174 22.68 -6.76 0.19
CA TYR A 174 23.74 -5.78 -0.09
C TYR A 174 23.99 -4.83 1.07
N MET A 175 22.94 -4.36 1.76
CA MET A 175 23.07 -3.48 2.92
C MET A 175 23.76 -4.16 4.12
N LEU A 176 23.52 -5.46 4.31
CA LEU A 176 24.17 -6.24 5.37
C LEU A 176 25.64 -6.51 5.08
N GLU A 177 25.99 -6.77 3.81
CA GLU A 177 27.37 -7.08 3.40
C GLU A 177 28.27 -5.83 3.41
N ASP A 178 27.75 -4.69 2.95
CA ASP A 178 28.48 -3.42 2.94
C ASP A 178 27.58 -2.23 3.29
N PRO A 179 27.69 -1.66 4.49
CA PRO A 179 26.91 -0.50 4.91
C PRO A 179 27.02 0.73 3.99
N LYS A 180 28.07 0.85 3.17
CA LYS A 180 28.22 1.94 2.18
C LYS A 180 27.20 1.85 1.05
N THR A 181 26.53 0.70 0.88
CA THR A 181 25.51 0.48 -0.14
C THR A 181 24.12 0.96 0.29
N ILE A 182 23.91 1.25 1.58
CA ILE A 182 22.59 1.58 2.15
C ILE A 182 21.92 2.71 1.38
N HIS A 183 22.61 3.81 1.10
CA HIS A 183 22.04 4.97 0.43
C HIS A 183 21.51 4.62 -0.98
N ARG A 184 22.30 3.90 -1.79
CA ARG A 184 21.89 3.45 -3.12
C ARG A 184 20.76 2.42 -3.05
N SER A 185 20.83 1.49 -2.09
CA SER A 185 19.79 0.47 -1.89
C SER A 185 18.43 1.11 -1.56
N ILE A 186 18.39 2.13 -0.70
CA ILE A 186 17.16 2.86 -0.37
C ILE A 186 16.57 3.55 -1.61
N LYS A 187 17.41 4.17 -2.46
CA LYS A 187 16.94 4.80 -3.71
C LYS A 187 16.35 3.78 -4.67
N ILE A 188 17.01 2.62 -4.86
CA ILE A 188 16.50 1.53 -5.69
C ILE A 188 15.19 0.96 -5.11
N GLN A 189 15.12 0.81 -3.79
CA GLN A 189 13.89 0.38 -3.10
C GLN A 189 12.75 1.38 -3.28
N SER A 190 13.05 2.69 -3.29
CA SER A 190 12.05 3.73 -3.56
C SER A 190 11.47 3.59 -4.96
N ILE A 191 12.30 3.32 -5.98
CA ILE A 191 11.84 3.06 -7.36
C ILE A 191 10.90 1.84 -7.40
N ALA A 192 11.28 0.73 -6.75
CA ALA A 192 10.42 -0.45 -6.66
C ALA A 192 9.07 -0.12 -5.97
N LYS A 193 9.10 0.73 -4.93
CA LYS A 193 7.86 1.17 -4.25
C LYS A 193 6.99 2.07 -5.11
N TYR A 194 7.58 2.91 -5.96
CA TYR A 194 6.82 3.72 -6.91
C TYR A 194 6.16 2.84 -7.98
N LEU A 195 6.85 1.81 -8.49
CA LEU A 195 6.27 0.84 -9.42
C LEU A 195 5.10 0.07 -8.79
N GLU A 196 5.24 -0.39 -7.55
CA GLU A 196 4.14 -1.06 -6.83
C GLU A 196 2.93 -0.12 -6.68
N ARG A 197 3.14 1.15 -6.30
CA ARG A 197 2.04 2.12 -6.21
C ARG A 197 1.38 2.41 -7.55
N ILE A 198 2.12 2.41 -8.66
CA ILE A 198 1.54 2.51 -10.00
C ILE A 198 0.66 1.29 -10.29
N GLY A 199 1.08 0.08 -9.91
CA GLY A 199 0.28 -1.14 -9.94
C GLY A 199 -1.01 -1.01 -9.12
N ASP A 200 -0.93 -0.49 -7.89
CA ASP A 200 -2.10 -0.19 -7.04
C ASP A 200 -3.11 0.73 -7.75
N HIS A 201 -2.63 1.79 -8.43
CA HIS A 201 -3.51 2.68 -9.21
C HIS A 201 -4.14 1.97 -10.41
N ALA A 202 -3.42 1.07 -11.09
CA ALA A 202 -3.98 0.26 -12.17
C ALA A 202 -5.06 -0.71 -11.65
N THR A 203 -4.90 -1.30 -10.47
CA THR A 203 -5.96 -2.10 -9.81
C THR A 203 -7.17 -1.25 -9.44
N ASN A 204 -6.99 -0.01 -8.96
CA ASN A 204 -8.10 0.92 -8.72
C ASN A 204 -8.92 1.17 -10.00
N LEU A 205 -8.24 1.38 -11.15
CA LEU A 205 -8.92 1.53 -12.43
C LEU A 205 -9.76 0.29 -12.77
N ALA A 206 -9.19 -0.90 -12.62
CA ALA A 206 -9.88 -2.16 -12.89
C ALA A 206 -11.09 -2.36 -11.95
N GLU A 207 -10.98 -2.05 -10.67
CA GLU A 207 -12.09 -2.08 -9.71
C GLU A 207 -13.23 -1.14 -10.12
N MET A 208 -12.89 0.06 -10.64
CA MET A 208 -13.88 1.02 -11.15
C MET A 208 -14.64 0.47 -12.36
N VAL A 209 -13.97 -0.27 -13.25
CA VAL A 209 -14.62 -0.93 -14.40
C VAL A 209 -15.62 -1.98 -13.94
N VAL A 210 -15.23 -2.84 -13.00
CA VAL A 210 -16.14 -3.85 -12.43
C VAL A 210 -17.35 -3.19 -11.75
N PHE A 211 -17.13 -2.09 -11.02
CA PHE A 211 -18.22 -1.31 -10.43
C PHE A 211 -19.16 -0.72 -11.49
N MET A 212 -18.63 -0.21 -12.59
CA MET A 212 -19.40 0.38 -13.68
C MET A 212 -20.40 -0.62 -14.29
N GLU A 213 -19.96 -1.86 -14.49
CA GLU A 213 -20.78 -2.92 -15.11
C GLU A 213 -21.78 -3.54 -14.14
N HIS A 214 -21.36 -3.85 -12.93
CA HIS A 214 -22.19 -4.63 -11.99
C HIS A 214 -22.96 -3.77 -10.98
N GLY A 215 -22.64 -2.48 -10.86
CA GLY A 215 -23.24 -1.59 -9.85
C GLY A 215 -22.94 -2.00 -8.40
N LYS A 216 -22.06 -2.98 -8.21
CA LYS A 216 -21.57 -3.42 -6.89
C LYS A 216 -20.17 -2.85 -6.66
N ASP A 217 -20.02 -2.07 -5.59
CA ASP A 217 -18.71 -1.59 -5.16
C ASP A 217 -17.90 -2.79 -4.63
N ILE A 218 -16.87 -3.19 -5.40
CA ILE A 218 -15.95 -4.25 -5.02
C ILE A 218 -14.63 -3.70 -4.47
N ARG A 219 -14.49 -2.38 -4.41
CA ARG A 219 -13.32 -1.72 -3.81
C ARG A 219 -13.14 -2.24 -2.39
N HIS A 220 -11.93 -2.67 -2.06
CA HIS A 220 -11.59 -3.31 -0.79
C HIS A 220 -12.08 -4.77 -0.60
N GLN A 221 -12.80 -5.38 -1.56
CA GLN A 221 -13.14 -6.81 -1.50
C GLN A 221 -12.00 -7.69 -2.03
N GLY A 222 -11.17 -7.21 -2.94
CA GLY A 222 -10.01 -7.93 -3.48
C GLY A 222 -8.93 -8.18 -2.43
N ARG A 223 -8.76 -7.26 -1.47
CA ARG A 223 -7.87 -7.45 -0.32
C ARG A 223 -8.34 -8.53 0.66
N GLN A 224 -9.59 -9.01 0.54
CA GLN A 224 -10.13 -10.10 1.38
C GLN A 224 -10.27 -11.45 0.66
N LYS A 225 -10.11 -11.53 -0.68
CA LYS A 225 -10.41 -12.75 -1.46
C LYS A 225 -9.23 -13.69 -1.72
N ASN A 226 -7.99 -13.29 -1.44
CA ASN A 226 -6.84 -14.20 -1.52
C ASN A 226 -6.59 -14.96 -0.21
N ALA A 227 -7.46 -14.83 0.79
CA ALA A 227 -7.50 -15.72 1.93
C ALA A 227 -8.43 -16.90 1.57
N ASN A 228 -7.83 -18.04 1.25
CA ASN A 228 -8.51 -19.33 1.18
C ASN A 228 -9.30 -19.52 2.52
N PRO A 229 -10.64 -19.71 2.53
CA PRO A 229 -11.41 -19.71 3.78
C PRO A 229 -11.04 -20.82 4.78
N LYS A 230 -10.04 -21.66 4.45
CA LYS A 230 -9.57 -22.75 5.29
C LYS A 230 -8.20 -22.55 5.96
N GLU A 231 -7.50 -21.41 5.73
CA GLU A 231 -6.20 -21.12 6.34
C GLU A 231 -6.11 -19.70 6.94
N ASN A 232 -7.16 -19.25 7.62
CA ASN A 232 -7.20 -17.89 8.22
C ASN A 232 -6.42 -17.75 9.53
N LYS A 233 -5.62 -18.77 9.90
CA LYS A 233 -4.82 -18.73 11.13
C LYS A 233 -3.43 -18.21 10.81
N PRO A 234 -2.99 -17.07 11.39
CA PRO A 234 -1.62 -16.59 11.16
C PRO A 234 -0.61 -17.59 11.73
N HIS A 235 0.52 -17.74 11.03
CA HIS A 235 1.66 -18.53 11.51
C HIS A 235 2.59 -17.69 12.38
N GLY A 236 2.66 -16.38 12.14
CA GLY A 236 3.49 -15.46 12.89
C GLY A 236 2.89 -14.07 13.06
N VAL A 237 2.66 -13.64 14.30
CA VAL A 237 2.05 -12.36 14.64
C VAL A 237 3.06 -11.45 15.33
N LEU A 238 3.23 -10.24 14.83
CA LEU A 238 4.07 -9.21 15.40
C LEU A 238 3.25 -8.02 15.90
N PHE A 239 3.38 -7.72 17.20
CA PHE A 239 2.78 -6.54 17.83
C PHE A 239 3.78 -5.39 17.86
N LEU A 240 3.41 -4.23 17.30
CA LEU A 240 4.26 -3.04 17.24
C LEU A 240 3.75 -1.89 18.10
N CYS A 241 4.68 -1.23 18.79
CA CYS A 241 4.47 0.09 19.38
C CYS A 241 5.80 0.87 19.37
N VAL A 242 5.83 2.11 19.89
CA VAL A 242 7.05 2.93 19.85
C VAL A 242 8.16 2.35 20.74
N HIS A 243 7.86 2.08 22.01
CA HIS A 243 8.88 1.77 23.02
C HIS A 243 9.00 0.29 23.42
N ASN A 244 8.13 -0.57 22.96
CA ASN A 244 8.08 -1.99 23.37
C ASN A 244 8.16 -2.21 24.91
N ALA A 245 7.59 -1.30 25.67
CA ALA A 245 7.66 -1.32 27.14
C ALA A 245 6.28 -1.44 27.82
N VAL A 246 5.18 -1.24 27.05
CA VAL A 246 3.80 -1.25 27.57
C VAL A 246 2.89 -2.05 26.64
N ARG A 247 2.26 -1.40 25.67
CA ARG A 247 1.17 -1.95 24.83
C ARG A 247 1.56 -3.25 24.11
N SER A 248 2.67 -3.25 23.40
CA SER A 248 3.09 -4.43 22.63
C SER A 248 3.56 -5.59 23.51
N GLN A 249 4.13 -5.32 24.68
CA GLN A 249 4.46 -6.34 25.67
C GLN A 249 3.22 -6.98 26.30
N MET A 250 2.20 -6.16 26.62
CA MET A 250 0.90 -6.69 27.07
C MET A 250 0.25 -7.57 26.00
N ALA A 251 0.30 -7.13 24.73
CA ALA A 251 -0.30 -7.86 23.61
C ALA A 251 0.42 -9.19 23.35
N GLU A 252 1.76 -9.20 23.31
CA GLU A 252 2.57 -10.42 23.15
C GLU A 252 2.25 -11.42 24.28
N ALA A 253 2.26 -10.97 25.52
CA ALA A 253 2.04 -11.81 26.68
C ALA A 253 0.60 -12.41 26.73
N TRP A 254 -0.41 -11.60 26.39
CA TRP A 254 -1.78 -12.11 26.26
C TRP A 254 -1.92 -13.07 25.08
N ALA A 255 -1.31 -12.77 23.93
CA ALA A 255 -1.36 -13.62 22.76
C ALA A 255 -0.70 -14.99 23.01
N ILE A 256 0.46 -15.04 23.68
CA ILE A 256 1.12 -16.29 24.09
C ILE A 256 0.20 -17.14 24.97
N LYS A 257 -0.60 -16.51 25.86
CA LYS A 257 -1.53 -17.22 26.75
C LYS A 257 -2.80 -17.70 26.05
N THR A 258 -3.22 -17.03 24.96
CA THR A 258 -4.57 -17.22 24.38
C THR A 258 -4.56 -17.83 23.00
N PHE A 259 -3.50 -17.65 22.22
CA PHE A 259 -3.45 -18.17 20.86
C PHE A 259 -3.20 -19.68 20.85
N PRO A 260 -3.76 -20.41 19.87
CA PRO A 260 -3.55 -21.84 19.75
C PRO A 260 -2.08 -22.17 19.45
N MET A 261 -1.65 -23.37 19.85
CA MET A 261 -0.30 -23.86 19.57
C MET A 261 0.03 -23.80 18.06
N GLY A 262 1.27 -23.42 17.76
CA GLY A 262 1.78 -23.29 16.39
C GLY A 262 1.74 -21.87 15.81
N VAL A 263 1.16 -20.87 16.51
CA VAL A 263 1.30 -19.45 16.15
C VAL A 263 2.54 -18.91 16.86
N ARG A 264 3.50 -18.38 16.09
CA ARG A 264 4.66 -17.67 16.62
C ARG A 264 4.30 -16.23 16.93
N ILE A 265 4.75 -15.70 18.06
CA ILE A 265 4.31 -14.39 18.53
C ILE A 265 5.53 -13.57 18.94
N TRP A 266 5.56 -12.32 18.50
CA TRP A 266 6.60 -11.37 18.83
C TRP A 266 6.02 -9.99 19.13
N SER A 267 6.80 -9.19 19.82
CA SER A 267 6.59 -7.75 19.92
C SER A 267 7.89 -6.99 19.69
N ALA A 268 7.80 -5.79 19.14
CA ALA A 268 8.94 -4.90 18.94
C ALA A 268 8.56 -3.42 19.06
N GLY A 269 9.57 -2.58 19.20
CA GLY A 269 9.44 -1.13 19.20
C GLY A 269 10.36 -0.47 18.18
N SER A 270 9.93 0.68 17.63
CA SER A 270 10.77 1.51 16.77
C SER A 270 11.89 2.21 17.55
N GLN A 271 11.64 2.49 18.84
CA GLN A 271 12.59 3.08 19.78
C GLN A 271 12.48 2.33 21.13
N PRO A 272 13.05 1.11 21.23
CA PRO A 272 12.90 0.28 22.43
C PRO A 272 13.39 0.98 23.68
N ALA A 273 12.61 0.92 24.74
CA ALA A 273 13.05 1.37 26.07
C ALA A 273 14.12 0.44 26.63
N LYS A 274 14.81 0.87 27.67
CA LYS A 274 15.80 0.03 28.34
C LYS A 274 15.16 -1.13 29.12
N GLU A 275 13.96 -0.88 29.69
CA GLU A 275 13.25 -1.82 30.56
C GLU A 275 11.72 -1.70 30.32
N ILE A 276 10.99 -2.77 30.68
CA ILE A 276 9.51 -2.73 30.70
C ILE A 276 9.06 -1.78 31.79
N ASN A 277 7.99 -1.03 31.53
CA ASN A 277 7.40 -0.13 32.50
C ASN A 277 6.92 -0.91 33.76
N PRO A 278 7.32 -0.51 34.99
CA PRO A 278 6.94 -1.22 36.21
C PRO A 278 5.42 -1.40 36.42
N LEU A 279 4.62 -0.41 35.98
CA LEU A 279 3.17 -0.52 36.04
C LEU A 279 2.63 -1.58 35.07
N THR A 280 3.29 -1.78 33.93
CA THR A 280 2.95 -2.88 33.01
C THR A 280 3.15 -4.23 33.69
N ILE A 281 4.28 -4.44 34.35
CA ILE A 281 4.57 -5.68 35.09
C ILE A 281 3.49 -5.88 36.15
N LYS A 282 3.20 -4.86 36.96
CA LYS A 282 2.21 -4.89 38.02
C LYS A 282 0.82 -5.31 37.55
N VAL A 283 0.29 -4.64 36.50
CA VAL A 283 -1.07 -4.91 36.01
C VAL A 283 -1.17 -6.25 35.27
N MET A 284 -0.10 -6.75 34.65
CA MET A 284 -0.07 -8.07 34.05
C MET A 284 0.01 -9.17 35.09
N GLN A 285 0.72 -8.96 36.20
CA GLN A 285 0.77 -9.88 37.30
C GLN A 285 -0.60 -10.08 38.00
N GLU A 286 -1.44 -9.02 38.05
CA GLU A 286 -2.82 -9.09 38.53
C GLU A 286 -3.69 -10.15 37.80
N VAL A 287 -3.37 -10.44 36.55
CA VAL A 287 -4.07 -11.41 35.68
C VAL A 287 -3.29 -12.70 35.48
N GLY A 288 -2.28 -12.94 36.31
CA GLY A 288 -1.46 -14.15 36.30
C GLY A 288 -0.53 -14.27 35.11
N ILE A 289 0.01 -13.15 34.63
CA ILE A 289 1.04 -13.07 33.57
C ILE A 289 2.26 -12.37 34.15
N ASP A 290 3.38 -13.09 34.22
CA ASP A 290 4.64 -12.54 34.70
C ASP A 290 5.49 -11.99 33.54
N LEU A 291 5.91 -10.74 33.65
CA LEU A 291 6.80 -10.06 32.73
C LEU A 291 8.17 -9.74 33.36
N GLN A 292 8.49 -10.30 34.53
CA GLN A 292 9.80 -10.10 35.16
C GLN A 292 10.91 -10.69 34.29
N GLY A 293 11.96 -9.90 34.06
CA GLY A 293 13.11 -10.32 33.24
C GLY A 293 12.91 -10.24 31.72
N VAL A 294 11.70 -9.94 31.26
CA VAL A 294 11.45 -9.68 29.83
C VAL A 294 12.05 -8.31 29.45
N LYS A 295 12.69 -8.24 28.28
CA LYS A 295 13.33 -7.02 27.78
C LYS A 295 12.59 -6.46 26.56
N PRO A 296 12.52 -5.14 26.44
CA PRO A 296 12.10 -4.52 25.19
C PRO A 296 13.01 -4.93 24.03
N LYS A 297 12.40 -5.20 22.86
CA LYS A 297 13.07 -5.69 21.66
C LYS A 297 12.97 -4.65 20.56
N SER A 298 14.05 -4.51 19.79
CA SER A 298 14.04 -3.72 18.60
C SER A 298 13.45 -4.53 17.43
N PHE A 299 13.03 -3.82 16.41
CA PHE A 299 12.55 -4.43 15.18
C PHE A 299 13.60 -5.32 14.50
N SER A 300 14.87 -4.97 14.58
CA SER A 300 15.98 -5.73 14.01
C SER A 300 16.22 -7.11 14.66
N GLU A 301 15.65 -7.34 15.84
CA GLU A 301 15.75 -8.60 16.57
C GLU A 301 14.65 -9.62 16.19
N ILE A 302 13.71 -9.21 15.34
CA ILE A 302 12.57 -10.05 14.95
C ILE A 302 12.86 -10.80 13.66
N PRO A 303 12.62 -12.13 13.59
CA PRO A 303 12.74 -12.89 12.35
C PRO A 303 11.59 -12.57 11.39
N ILE A 304 11.73 -11.48 10.64
CA ILE A 304 10.66 -10.91 9.78
C ILE A 304 10.14 -11.92 8.75
N GLY A 305 10.99 -12.83 8.26
CA GLY A 305 10.57 -13.89 7.33
C GLY A 305 9.56 -14.88 7.91
N ASP A 306 9.38 -14.89 9.24
CA ASP A 306 8.43 -15.75 9.97
C ASP A 306 7.13 -15.01 10.35
N VAL A 307 7.03 -13.71 10.04
CA VAL A 307 5.87 -12.86 10.36
C VAL A 307 4.98 -12.79 9.11
N ASP A 308 3.71 -13.10 9.28
CA ASP A 308 2.68 -12.93 8.25
C ASP A 308 1.61 -11.90 8.64
N THR A 309 1.54 -11.58 9.93
CA THR A 309 0.55 -10.62 10.45
C THR A 309 1.23 -9.59 11.36
N VAL A 310 0.98 -8.31 11.09
CA VAL A 310 1.47 -7.19 11.89
C VAL A 310 0.31 -6.42 12.48
N ILE A 311 0.33 -6.23 13.80
CA ILE A 311 -0.67 -5.46 14.53
C ILE A 311 -0.01 -4.22 15.13
N ASN A 312 -0.33 -3.05 14.57
CA ASN A 312 0.11 -1.77 15.08
C ASN A 312 -0.81 -1.31 16.22
N LEU A 313 -0.24 -1.03 17.39
CA LEU A 313 -0.97 -0.64 18.59
C LEU A 313 -1.03 0.87 18.81
N CYS A 314 -0.28 1.65 18.05
CA CYS A 314 -0.17 3.12 18.22
C CYS A 314 -1.08 3.87 17.25
N LYS A 315 -1.51 5.09 17.65
CA LYS A 315 -2.14 6.07 16.75
C LYS A 315 -1.12 6.87 15.93
N GLU A 316 0.12 6.89 16.37
CA GLU A 316 1.16 7.76 15.86
C GLU A 316 1.74 7.19 14.55
N GLU A 317 2.05 8.06 13.60
CA GLU A 317 2.62 7.75 12.27
C GLU A 317 4.07 7.19 12.31
N ASN A 318 4.68 7.07 13.49
CA ASN A 318 6.07 6.71 13.70
C ASN A 318 6.35 5.19 13.82
N CYS A 319 5.41 4.32 13.42
CA CYS A 319 5.71 2.90 13.34
C CYS A 319 6.46 2.59 12.05
N PRO A 320 7.57 1.85 12.09
CA PRO A 320 8.34 1.51 10.90
C PRO A 320 7.47 0.70 9.95
N TYR A 321 7.51 1.07 8.67
CA TYR A 321 6.89 0.27 7.62
C TYR A 321 7.69 -1.03 7.45
N ILE A 322 7.04 -2.16 7.62
CA ILE A 322 7.62 -3.48 7.38
C ILE A 322 7.22 -3.90 5.97
N PRO A 323 8.14 -4.01 5.01
CA PRO A 323 7.79 -4.47 3.67
C PRO A 323 7.46 -5.96 3.65
N GLY A 324 6.57 -6.37 2.73
CA GLY A 324 6.16 -7.76 2.50
C GLY A 324 4.63 -7.92 2.45
N GLU A 325 4.19 -9.07 1.94
CA GLU A 325 2.79 -9.51 1.97
C GLU A 325 2.39 -9.87 3.42
N LEU A 326 2.15 -8.84 4.22
CA LEU A 326 1.78 -8.99 5.62
C LEU A 326 0.35 -8.52 5.81
N SER A 327 -0.47 -9.32 6.46
CA SER A 327 -1.75 -8.86 6.98
C SER A 327 -1.50 -7.76 8.01
N ARG A 328 -2.13 -6.60 7.86
CA ARG A 328 -1.89 -5.43 8.73
C ARG A 328 -3.18 -5.00 9.41
N GLN A 329 -3.10 -4.80 10.71
CA GLN A 329 -4.17 -4.22 11.49
C GLN A 329 -3.65 -3.09 12.36
N SER A 330 -4.48 -2.06 12.56
CA SER A 330 -4.20 -0.96 13.48
C SER A 330 -5.26 -0.95 14.59
N TRP A 331 -4.82 -1.08 15.82
CA TRP A 331 -5.74 -1.10 16.97
C TRP A 331 -5.87 0.27 17.64
N ASN A 332 -4.99 1.23 17.34
CA ASN A 332 -5.06 2.63 17.77
C ASN A 332 -5.31 2.82 19.27
N LEU A 333 -4.58 2.10 20.10
CA LEU A 333 -4.71 2.16 21.55
C LEU A 333 -4.02 3.42 22.11
N PRO A 334 -4.66 4.15 23.03
CA PRO A 334 -4.00 5.28 23.70
C PRO A 334 -2.80 4.80 24.52
N ASP A 335 -1.82 5.69 24.70
CA ASP A 335 -0.66 5.40 25.54
C ASP A 335 -0.98 5.62 27.02
N PRO A 336 -1.02 4.59 27.87
CA PRO A 336 -1.35 4.76 29.28
C PRO A 336 -0.27 5.50 30.07
N THR A 337 0.95 5.66 29.53
CA THR A 337 2.01 6.45 30.17
C THR A 337 1.74 7.96 30.12
N GLN A 338 0.82 8.40 29.26
CA GLN A 338 0.38 9.78 29.17
C GLN A 338 -0.78 10.10 30.14
N ALA A 339 -1.24 9.10 30.91
CA ALA A 339 -2.30 9.34 31.88
C ALA A 339 -1.79 10.26 33.00
N THR A 340 -2.60 11.27 33.35
CA THR A 340 -2.35 12.22 34.42
C THR A 340 -3.31 11.95 35.57
N GLY A 341 -2.87 12.20 36.80
CA GLY A 341 -3.67 11.98 38.00
C GLY A 341 -2.86 11.38 39.14
N ASN A 342 -3.55 10.84 40.14
CA ASN A 342 -2.91 10.11 41.24
C ASN A 342 -2.48 8.69 40.80
N ASP A 343 -1.70 8.00 41.63
CA ASP A 343 -1.16 6.68 41.32
C ASP A 343 -2.24 5.65 40.98
N ASP A 344 -3.42 5.73 41.61
CA ASP A 344 -4.54 4.82 41.36
C ASP A 344 -5.19 5.13 40.00
N GLU A 345 -5.34 6.37 39.60
CA GLU A 345 -5.88 6.77 38.31
C GLU A 345 -4.95 6.35 37.14
N VAL A 346 -3.65 6.55 37.32
CA VAL A 346 -2.64 6.08 36.36
C VAL A 346 -2.68 4.55 36.25
N LEU A 347 -2.74 3.84 37.38
CA LEU A 347 -2.82 2.38 37.38
C LEU A 347 -4.10 1.87 36.69
N GLN A 348 -5.23 2.57 36.87
CA GLN A 348 -6.48 2.24 36.18
C GLN A 348 -6.38 2.43 34.67
N ALA A 349 -5.64 3.43 34.16
CA ALA A 349 -5.38 3.59 32.75
C ALA A 349 -4.62 2.38 32.16
N PHE A 350 -3.62 1.87 32.87
CA PHE A 350 -2.89 0.66 32.46
C PHE A 350 -3.80 -0.59 32.45
N ARG A 351 -4.65 -0.76 33.47
CA ARG A 351 -5.64 -1.87 33.52
C ARG A 351 -6.62 -1.80 32.35
N LYS A 352 -7.12 -0.59 32.03
CA LYS A 352 -8.04 -0.39 30.90
C LYS A 352 -7.40 -0.81 29.58
N ILE A 353 -6.17 -0.40 29.30
CA ILE A 353 -5.45 -0.77 28.07
C ILE A 353 -5.18 -2.28 28.04
N ARG A 354 -4.76 -2.89 29.16
CA ARG A 354 -4.59 -4.33 29.27
C ARG A 354 -5.86 -5.11 28.87
N ASP A 355 -7.01 -4.69 29.42
CA ASP A 355 -8.29 -5.36 29.19
C ASP A 355 -8.83 -5.11 27.78
N GLU A 356 -8.57 -3.92 27.21
CA GLU A 356 -8.91 -3.61 25.82
C GLU A 356 -8.07 -4.47 24.85
N ILE A 357 -6.78 -4.63 25.09
CA ILE A 357 -5.89 -5.53 24.31
C ILE A 357 -6.44 -6.95 24.34
N LYS A 358 -6.80 -7.48 25.54
CA LYS A 358 -7.39 -8.80 25.67
C LYS A 358 -8.65 -8.97 24.82
N ASN A 359 -9.56 -8.00 24.85
CA ASN A 359 -10.81 -8.04 24.09
C ASN A 359 -10.55 -8.00 22.57
N LYS A 360 -9.60 -7.18 22.12
CA LYS A 360 -9.21 -7.13 20.70
C LYS A 360 -8.57 -8.45 20.25
N LEU A 361 -7.75 -9.09 21.06
CA LEU A 361 -7.18 -10.42 20.76
C LEU A 361 -8.27 -11.49 20.63
N VAL A 362 -9.26 -11.49 21.52
CA VAL A 362 -10.41 -12.42 21.43
C VAL A 362 -11.20 -12.21 20.15
N THR A 363 -11.43 -10.95 19.77
CA THR A 363 -12.12 -10.60 18.51
C THR A 363 -11.29 -11.02 17.29
N PHE A 364 -9.99 -10.78 17.33
CA PHE A 364 -9.05 -11.18 16.28
C PHE A 364 -9.03 -12.70 16.06
N MET A 365 -9.01 -13.49 17.14
CA MET A 365 -9.07 -14.95 17.04
C MET A 365 -10.40 -15.47 16.47
N LYS A 366 -11.52 -14.80 16.73
CA LYS A 366 -12.83 -15.20 16.17
C LYS A 366 -12.87 -15.14 14.65
N ALA A 367 -12.00 -14.33 14.03
CA ALA A 367 -11.87 -14.26 12.59
C ALA A 367 -11.14 -15.47 11.97
N TRP A 368 -10.58 -16.38 12.80
CA TRP A 368 -9.90 -17.62 12.35
C TRP A 368 -10.82 -18.85 12.42
N ALA A 369 -11.98 -18.72 13.05
CA ALA A 369 -13.00 -19.77 13.17
C ALA A 369 -13.98 -19.70 12.00
#